data_ba5f0dc9916047e6af8dd0896bf93684
#
_entry.id   ba5f0dc9916047e6af8dd0896bf93684
#
_cell.length_a   1.000
_cell.length_b   1.000
_cell.length_c   1.000
_cell.angle_alpha   90.00
_cell.angle_beta   90.00
_cell.angle_gamma   90.00
#
_symmetry.space_group_name_H-M   'P 1'
#
loop_
_entity.id
_entity.type
_entity.pdbx_description
1 polymer ?
#
loop_
_entity_poly.entity_id
_entity_poly.type
_entity_poly.pdbx_seq_one_letter_code
_entity_poly.pdbx_strand_id
1 'polypeptide(L)'
;KLNKILGVNCLITDVGSTKKNIIKLKNKNLNMKLNWISSHPIAGSEVSGPEHGNKNLFLNKWCVIIKEKKQNSKKIKLLSKFWKKIGSKVVLMNPVNHDKIFSITSHLPHLIAYNLIKTAQDSQKVQRKNLIQYSAGGLRDFSRIAASNEIMWRDIFFSNDNIIKAINLFTKNLNSLKKIIQNKNNKKLLSRLSNSKKVRTQIVQLKQDVAKPDF
;
A
#
# COMPACT_ATOMS: atom_id res chain seq x y z
N LYS A 1 -0.92 -15.00 25.08
CA LYS A 1 0.17 -14.54 25.97
C LYS A 1 -0.01 -13.08 26.38
N LEU A 2 -0.28 -12.13 25.46
CA LEU A 2 -0.42 -10.68 25.76
C LEU A 2 -1.46 -10.38 26.86
N ASN A 3 -2.61 -11.09 26.84
CA ASN A 3 -3.66 -10.93 27.85
C ASN A 3 -3.23 -11.15 29.28
N LYS A 4 -2.13 -11.90 29.51
CA LYS A 4 -1.60 -12.26 30.85
C LYS A 4 -0.47 -11.31 31.27
N ILE A 5 0.17 -10.60 30.35
CA ILE A 5 1.37 -9.83 30.59
C ILE A 5 1.08 -8.33 30.63
N LEU A 6 0.13 -7.86 29.81
CA LEU A 6 -0.11 -6.44 29.64
C LEU A 6 -1.18 -5.93 30.61
N GLY A 7 -0.84 -4.87 31.34
CA GLY A 7 -1.80 -4.14 32.18
C GLY A 7 -2.82 -3.36 31.36
N VAL A 8 -3.98 -3.09 31.97
CA VAL A 8 -5.11 -2.36 31.36
C VAL A 8 -4.75 -0.92 30.93
N ASN A 9 -3.69 -0.35 31.49
CA ASN A 9 -3.21 0.98 31.13
C ASN A 9 -2.27 1.00 29.92
N CYS A 10 -1.79 -0.16 29.49
CA CYS A 10 -0.92 -0.27 28.32
C CYS A 10 -1.71 0.08 27.05
N LEU A 11 -1.12 0.93 26.21
CA LEU A 11 -1.62 1.19 24.86
C LEU A 11 -0.91 0.27 23.87
N ILE A 12 -1.67 -0.55 23.19
CA ILE A 12 -1.17 -1.48 22.18
C ILE A 12 -1.52 -0.91 20.80
N THR A 13 -0.58 -0.96 19.88
CA THR A 13 -0.81 -0.65 18.47
C THR A 13 -0.13 -1.67 17.57
N ASP A 14 -0.69 -1.91 16.40
CA ASP A 14 -0.04 -2.61 15.30
C ASP A 14 0.33 -1.63 14.20
N VAL A 15 1.20 -2.04 13.29
CA VAL A 15 1.65 -1.25 12.13
C VAL A 15 1.34 -1.95 10.80
N GLY A 16 0.47 -2.96 10.81
CA GLY A 16 0.16 -3.78 9.65
C GLY A 16 -0.47 -3.00 8.50
N SER A 17 -0.26 -3.49 7.27
CA SER A 17 -0.74 -2.86 6.03
C SER A 17 -2.22 -3.10 5.73
N THR A 18 -2.87 -4.06 6.40
CA THR A 18 -4.31 -4.34 6.30
C THR A 18 -4.97 -4.21 7.67
N LYS A 19 -6.23 -3.76 7.73
CA LYS A 19 -6.86 -3.43 9.02
C LYS A 19 -8.07 -4.27 9.37
N LYS A 20 -8.93 -4.58 8.41
CA LYS A 20 -10.16 -5.32 8.66
C LYS A 20 -9.89 -6.70 9.27
N ASN A 21 -8.90 -7.42 8.73
CA ASN A 21 -8.54 -8.75 9.20
C ASN A 21 -7.87 -8.71 10.58
N ILE A 22 -6.91 -7.80 10.80
CA ILE A 22 -6.22 -7.66 12.09
C ILE A 22 -7.20 -7.30 13.21
N ILE A 23 -8.17 -6.42 12.94
CA ILE A 23 -9.21 -6.05 13.91
C ILE A 23 -10.11 -7.25 14.23
N LYS A 24 -10.49 -8.06 13.24
CA LYS A 24 -11.24 -9.30 13.46
C LYS A 24 -10.47 -10.25 14.37
N LEU A 25 -9.18 -10.46 14.11
CA LEU A 25 -8.31 -11.30 14.92
C LEU A 25 -8.14 -10.75 16.34
N LYS A 26 -7.91 -9.44 16.47
CA LYS A 26 -7.87 -8.74 17.75
C LYS A 26 -9.15 -9.00 18.56
N ASN A 27 -10.31 -8.75 17.99
CA ASN A 27 -11.59 -8.92 18.67
C ASN A 27 -11.86 -10.36 19.12
N LYS A 28 -11.32 -11.34 18.39
CA LYS A 28 -11.44 -12.76 18.73
C LYS A 28 -10.51 -13.18 19.87
N ASN A 29 -9.30 -12.63 19.93
CA ASN A 29 -8.19 -13.17 20.73
C ASN A 29 -7.73 -12.29 21.89
N LEU A 30 -8.06 -11.00 21.88
CA LEU A 30 -7.62 -10.05 22.90
C LEU A 30 -8.73 -9.73 23.89
N ASN A 31 -8.33 -9.59 25.16
CA ASN A 31 -9.23 -9.10 26.20
C ASN A 31 -9.68 -7.67 25.87
N MET A 32 -10.99 -7.43 25.88
CA MET A 32 -11.58 -6.13 25.57
C MET A 32 -11.17 -5.01 26.55
N LYS A 33 -10.64 -5.35 27.72
CA LYS A 33 -10.10 -4.37 28.68
C LYS A 33 -8.76 -3.76 28.21
N LEU A 34 -8.06 -4.41 27.28
CA LEU A 34 -6.81 -3.89 26.72
C LEU A 34 -7.08 -2.79 25.70
N ASN A 35 -6.29 -1.73 25.78
CA ASN A 35 -6.40 -0.59 24.86
C ASN A 35 -5.62 -0.85 23.58
N TRP A 36 -6.28 -1.45 22.59
CA TRP A 36 -5.69 -1.62 21.25
C TRP A 36 -6.23 -0.57 20.28
N ILE A 37 -5.33 0.13 19.62
CA ILE A 37 -5.64 1.09 18.55
C ILE A 37 -4.74 0.77 17.36
N SER A 38 -5.31 0.28 16.27
CA SER A 38 -4.57 -0.05 15.06
C SER A 38 -4.01 1.20 14.39
N SER A 39 -2.80 1.12 13.89
CA SER A 39 -2.21 2.15 13.02
C SER A 39 -1.56 1.53 11.79
N HIS A 40 -1.32 2.36 10.78
CA HIS A 40 -0.59 1.98 9.57
C HIS A 40 0.27 3.16 9.14
N PRO A 41 1.55 3.19 9.46
CA PRO A 41 2.49 4.14 8.89
C PRO A 41 2.71 3.79 7.42
N ILE A 42 2.51 4.77 6.55
CA ILE A 42 2.74 4.61 5.10
C ILE A 42 4.19 4.96 4.83
N ALA A 43 5.05 4.09 5.30
CA ALA A 43 6.50 4.20 5.22
C ALA A 43 7.09 2.80 5.13
N GLY A 44 8.17 2.66 4.41
CA GLY A 44 8.86 1.38 4.20
C GLY A 44 9.80 1.49 3.01
N SER A 45 10.64 0.47 2.89
CA SER A 45 11.55 0.28 1.77
C SER A 45 11.44 -1.16 1.29
N GLU A 46 12.10 -1.48 0.20
CA GLU A 46 12.14 -2.84 -0.35
C GLU A 46 13.00 -3.80 0.50
N VAL A 47 13.84 -3.24 1.39
CA VAL A 47 14.72 -4.00 2.28
C VAL A 47 14.05 -4.24 3.64
N SER A 48 14.42 -5.32 4.30
CA SER A 48 13.90 -5.75 5.60
C SER A 48 15.04 -5.94 6.59
N GLY A 49 14.75 -5.75 7.86
CA GLY A 49 15.68 -5.98 8.95
C GLY A 49 16.07 -4.71 9.70
N PRO A 50 16.47 -4.82 10.97
CA PRO A 50 16.82 -3.67 11.81
C PRO A 50 18.07 -2.92 11.32
N GLU A 51 18.95 -3.59 10.58
CA GLU A 51 20.17 -3.02 9.98
C GLU A 51 19.86 -1.96 8.92
N HIS A 52 18.67 -2.01 8.33
CA HIS A 52 18.19 -1.02 7.38
C HIS A 52 17.34 0.10 8.03
N GLY A 53 17.37 0.17 9.37
CA GLY A 53 16.63 1.19 10.12
C GLY A 53 17.10 2.61 9.77
N ASN A 54 16.13 3.52 9.55
CA ASN A 54 16.39 4.92 9.25
C ASN A 54 15.64 5.81 10.24
N LYS A 55 16.37 6.71 10.93
CA LYS A 55 15.79 7.65 11.91
C LYS A 55 14.74 8.58 11.31
N ASN A 56 14.78 8.82 10.00
CA ASN A 56 13.85 9.69 9.27
C ASN A 56 12.72 8.91 8.57
N LEU A 57 12.59 7.60 8.80
CA LEU A 57 11.64 6.71 8.10
C LEU A 57 10.20 7.27 8.10
N PHE A 58 9.79 7.86 9.20
CA PHE A 58 8.42 8.37 9.37
C PHE A 58 8.27 9.88 9.11
N LEU A 59 9.36 10.57 8.84
CA LEU A 59 9.34 12.02 8.65
C LEU A 59 8.53 12.40 7.41
N ASN A 60 7.50 13.24 7.62
CA ASN A 60 6.56 13.68 6.59
C ASN A 60 5.72 12.56 5.94
N LYS A 61 5.83 11.32 6.40
CA LYS A 61 5.00 10.20 5.93
C LYS A 61 3.64 10.18 6.61
N TRP A 62 2.63 9.68 5.93
CA TRP A 62 1.31 9.49 6.53
C TRP A 62 1.33 8.32 7.51
N CYS A 63 0.65 8.49 8.63
CA CYS A 63 0.26 7.40 9.51
C CYS A 63 -1.26 7.41 9.69
N VAL A 64 -1.91 6.35 9.25
CA VAL A 64 -3.35 6.16 9.41
C VAL A 64 -3.61 5.50 10.75
N ILE A 65 -4.34 6.18 11.64
CA ILE A 65 -4.85 5.60 12.87
C ILE A 65 -6.29 5.16 12.64
N ILE A 66 -6.57 3.91 12.94
CA ILE A 66 -7.90 3.35 12.74
C ILE A 66 -8.82 3.72 13.90
N LYS A 67 -9.92 4.40 13.55
CA LYS A 67 -10.98 4.75 14.47
C LYS A 67 -12.12 3.72 14.37
N GLU A 68 -12.28 2.91 15.42
CA GLU A 68 -13.41 2.03 15.62
C GLU A 68 -14.48 2.70 16.49
N LYS A 69 -15.72 2.17 16.45
CA LYS A 69 -16.78 2.57 17.38
C LYS A 69 -16.37 2.22 18.82
N LYS A 70 -16.70 3.07 19.78
CA LYS A 70 -16.43 2.86 21.22
C LYS A 70 -14.95 2.86 21.66
N GLN A 71 -14.01 3.32 20.83
CA GLN A 71 -12.62 3.48 21.27
C GLN A 71 -12.43 4.71 22.16
N ASN A 72 -11.49 4.58 23.10
CA ASN A 72 -11.12 5.66 24.03
C ASN A 72 -10.42 6.82 23.28
N SER A 73 -11.08 7.97 23.22
CA SER A 73 -10.57 9.16 22.51
C SER A 73 -9.26 9.71 23.09
N LYS A 74 -9.04 9.59 24.42
CA LYS A 74 -7.79 10.01 25.06
C LYS A 74 -6.61 9.15 24.57
N LYS A 75 -6.82 7.84 24.42
CA LYS A 75 -5.80 6.92 23.91
C LYS A 75 -5.51 7.14 22.41
N ILE A 76 -6.54 7.46 21.60
CA ILE A 76 -6.34 7.87 20.19
C ILE A 76 -5.49 9.15 20.11
N LYS A 77 -5.78 10.15 20.95
CA LYS A 77 -4.98 11.39 21.03
C LYS A 77 -3.53 11.09 21.43
N LEU A 78 -3.32 10.19 22.39
CA LEU A 78 -1.98 9.78 22.83
C LEU A 78 -1.18 9.14 21.69
N LEU A 79 -1.78 8.17 20.98
CA LEU A 79 -1.14 7.53 19.82
C LEU A 79 -0.87 8.53 18.69
N SER A 80 -1.81 9.45 18.45
CA SER A 80 -1.63 10.51 17.45
C SER A 80 -0.46 11.43 17.81
N LYS A 81 -0.32 11.79 19.11
CA LYS A 81 0.81 12.59 19.60
C LYS A 81 2.14 11.86 19.41
N PHE A 82 2.18 10.56 19.69
CA PHE A 82 3.37 9.73 19.45
C PHE A 82 3.80 9.77 17.99
N TRP A 83 2.91 9.44 17.05
CA TRP A 83 3.24 9.43 15.62
C TRP A 83 3.66 10.81 15.09
N LYS A 84 2.99 11.87 15.55
CA LYS A 84 3.38 13.25 15.20
C LYS A 84 4.76 13.62 15.74
N LYS A 85 5.11 13.16 16.96
CA LYS A 85 6.42 13.44 17.58
C LYS A 85 7.58 12.82 16.79
N ILE A 86 7.37 11.69 16.14
CA ILE A 86 8.38 11.06 15.26
C ILE A 86 8.28 11.52 13.81
N GLY A 87 7.52 12.60 13.54
CA GLY A 87 7.49 13.28 12.25
C GLY A 87 6.36 12.88 11.29
N SER A 88 5.47 11.97 11.67
CA SER A 88 4.38 11.52 10.79
C SER A 88 3.25 12.55 10.69
N LYS A 89 2.61 12.59 9.51
CA LYS A 89 1.31 13.22 9.28
C LYS A 89 0.21 12.22 9.67
N VAL A 90 -0.62 12.55 10.66
CA VAL A 90 -1.62 11.62 11.19
C VAL A 90 -3.00 11.90 10.61
N VAL A 91 -3.69 10.85 10.16
CA VAL A 91 -5.08 10.87 9.72
C VAL A 91 -5.87 9.76 10.40
N LEU A 92 -7.15 10.04 10.73
CA LEU A 92 -8.06 9.03 11.27
C LEU A 92 -8.92 8.45 10.15
N MET A 93 -9.09 7.14 10.14
CA MET A 93 -9.87 6.43 9.13
C MET A 93 -10.59 5.21 9.74
N ASN A 94 -11.74 4.82 9.22
CA ASN A 94 -12.32 3.54 9.59
C ASN A 94 -11.67 2.38 8.83
N PRO A 95 -11.70 1.14 9.36
CA PRO A 95 -10.97 0.02 8.76
C PRO A 95 -11.43 -0.35 7.34
N VAL A 96 -12.73 -0.16 7.03
CA VAL A 96 -13.28 -0.50 5.72
C VAL A 96 -12.74 0.46 4.64
N ASN A 97 -12.77 1.75 4.93
CA ASN A 97 -12.24 2.75 4.02
C ASN A 97 -10.72 2.62 3.85
N HIS A 98 -10.00 2.31 4.94
CA HIS A 98 -8.57 2.03 4.89
C HIS A 98 -8.28 0.95 3.85
N ASP A 99 -8.83 -0.25 4.03
CA ASP A 99 -8.51 -1.38 3.17
C ASP A 99 -8.98 -1.16 1.72
N LYS A 100 -10.09 -0.42 1.52
CA LYS A 100 -10.57 -0.03 0.19
C LYS A 100 -9.61 0.95 -0.51
N ILE A 101 -9.12 1.96 0.20
CA ILE A 101 -8.18 2.96 -0.37
C ILE A 101 -6.86 2.26 -0.71
N PHE A 102 -6.27 1.53 0.25
CA PHE A 102 -4.97 0.91 0.05
C PHE A 102 -4.99 -0.26 -0.95
N SER A 103 -6.16 -0.88 -1.20
CA SER A 103 -6.28 -1.84 -2.30
C SER A 103 -5.97 -1.21 -3.67
N ILE A 104 -6.26 0.08 -3.85
CA ILE A 104 -6.03 0.80 -5.12
C ILE A 104 -4.70 1.54 -5.12
N THR A 105 -4.35 2.22 -4.00
CA THR A 105 -3.20 3.14 -3.99
C THR A 105 -1.87 2.45 -3.68
N SER A 106 -1.92 1.24 -3.14
CA SER A 106 -0.73 0.48 -2.74
C SER A 106 -0.76 -0.96 -3.27
N HIS A 107 -1.78 -1.75 -2.91
CA HIS A 107 -1.77 -3.19 -3.18
C HIS A 107 -1.84 -3.50 -4.67
N LEU A 108 -2.73 -2.83 -5.42
CA LEU A 108 -2.84 -3.01 -6.86
C LEU A 108 -1.56 -2.63 -7.63
N PRO A 109 -0.89 -1.51 -7.36
CA PRO A 109 0.40 -1.19 -7.98
C PRO A 109 1.45 -2.28 -7.82
N HIS A 110 1.61 -2.85 -6.62
CA HIS A 110 2.55 -3.94 -6.38
C HIS A 110 2.16 -5.22 -7.14
N LEU A 111 0.87 -5.58 -7.11
CA LEU A 111 0.37 -6.72 -7.88
C LEU A 111 0.65 -6.55 -9.38
N ILE A 112 0.44 -5.35 -9.93
CA ILE A 112 0.74 -5.03 -11.33
C ILE A 112 2.24 -5.17 -11.59
N ALA A 113 3.09 -4.69 -10.67
CA ALA A 113 4.53 -4.81 -10.79
C ALA A 113 4.97 -6.28 -10.87
N TYR A 114 4.53 -7.13 -9.95
CA TYR A 114 4.81 -8.58 -10.02
C TYR A 114 4.32 -9.20 -11.33
N ASN A 115 3.11 -8.86 -11.77
CA ASN A 115 2.53 -9.43 -12.98
C ASN A 115 3.21 -8.91 -14.27
N LEU A 116 3.67 -7.66 -14.28
CA LEU A 116 4.43 -7.10 -15.41
C LEU A 116 5.78 -7.79 -15.56
N ILE A 117 6.50 -8.03 -14.47
CA ILE A 117 7.77 -8.78 -14.50
C ILE A 117 7.55 -10.22 -14.96
N LYS A 118 6.48 -10.88 -14.45
CA LYS A 118 6.09 -12.21 -14.93
C LYS A 118 5.82 -12.22 -16.44
N THR A 119 5.12 -11.21 -16.96
CA THR A 119 4.84 -11.07 -18.39
C THR A 119 6.12 -10.93 -19.22
N ALA A 120 7.09 -10.13 -18.73
CA ALA A 120 8.39 -9.98 -19.37
C ALA A 120 9.16 -11.32 -19.40
N GLN A 121 9.16 -12.08 -18.30
CA GLN A 121 9.78 -13.40 -18.22
C GLN A 121 9.15 -14.40 -19.21
N ASP A 122 7.81 -14.43 -19.28
CA ASP A 122 7.12 -15.33 -20.22
C ASP A 122 7.41 -14.97 -21.67
N SER A 123 7.42 -13.68 -22.00
CA SER A 123 7.78 -13.20 -23.33
C SER A 123 9.23 -13.58 -23.70
N GLN A 124 10.16 -13.51 -22.75
CA GLN A 124 11.56 -13.91 -22.95
C GLN A 124 11.68 -15.40 -23.28
N LYS A 125 10.94 -16.27 -22.57
CA LYS A 125 10.91 -17.71 -22.84
C LYS A 125 10.40 -18.01 -24.23
N VAL A 126 9.30 -17.38 -24.64
CA VAL A 126 8.69 -17.58 -25.97
C VAL A 126 9.62 -17.13 -27.09
N GLN A 127 10.25 -15.98 -26.96
CA GLN A 127 11.11 -15.41 -28.01
C GLN A 127 12.53 -15.96 -27.97
N ARG A 128 12.92 -16.75 -26.96
CA ARG A 128 14.28 -17.26 -26.74
C ARG A 128 15.36 -16.18 -26.82
N LYS A 129 15.01 -14.94 -26.37
CA LYS A 129 15.88 -13.77 -26.37
C LYS A 129 15.95 -13.17 -24.97
N ASN A 130 17.11 -12.64 -24.61
CA ASN A 130 17.27 -11.97 -23.32
C ASN A 130 16.66 -10.54 -23.37
N LEU A 131 15.33 -10.44 -23.19
CA LEU A 131 14.61 -9.18 -23.25
C LEU A 131 14.95 -8.24 -22.08
N ILE A 132 15.32 -8.79 -20.93
CA ILE A 132 15.56 -8.04 -19.70
C ILE A 132 16.78 -7.13 -19.84
N GLN A 133 17.78 -7.52 -20.63
CA GLN A 133 18.97 -6.69 -20.90
C GLN A 133 18.64 -5.34 -21.55
N TYR A 134 17.50 -5.22 -22.21
CA TYR A 134 17.02 -3.98 -22.83
C TYR A 134 16.11 -3.16 -21.91
N SER A 135 16.11 -3.43 -20.60
CA SER A 135 15.26 -2.73 -19.65
C SER A 135 15.61 -1.24 -19.59
N ALA A 136 14.63 -0.41 -19.90
CA ALA A 136 14.67 1.04 -19.69
C ALA A 136 13.94 1.45 -18.42
N GLY A 137 13.87 2.74 -18.12
CA GLY A 137 13.32 3.30 -16.88
C GLY A 137 11.98 2.69 -16.45
N GLY A 138 11.04 2.50 -17.37
CA GLY A 138 9.72 1.92 -17.06
C GLY A 138 9.81 0.53 -16.43
N LEU A 139 10.51 -0.41 -17.07
CA LEU A 139 10.62 -1.77 -16.52
C LEU A 139 11.47 -1.80 -15.25
N ARG A 140 12.50 -0.95 -15.14
CA ARG A 140 13.34 -0.82 -13.93
C ARG A 140 12.50 -0.38 -12.72
N ASP A 141 11.66 0.66 -12.87
CA ASP A 141 10.81 1.15 -11.79
C ASP A 141 9.84 0.07 -11.29
N PHE A 142 9.20 -0.66 -12.20
CA PHE A 142 8.32 -1.77 -11.82
C PHE A 142 9.09 -2.95 -11.23
N SER A 143 10.31 -3.26 -11.71
CA SER A 143 11.12 -4.34 -11.14
C SER A 143 11.56 -4.02 -9.72
N ARG A 144 11.85 -2.76 -9.39
CA ARG A 144 12.15 -2.31 -8.04
C ARG A 144 10.96 -2.56 -7.10
N ILE A 145 9.76 -2.17 -7.51
CA ILE A 145 8.53 -2.43 -6.73
C ILE A 145 8.32 -3.94 -6.55
N ALA A 146 8.57 -4.74 -7.58
CA ALA A 146 8.42 -6.20 -7.53
C ALA A 146 9.53 -6.92 -6.74
N ALA A 147 10.57 -6.22 -6.30
CA ALA A 147 11.62 -6.78 -5.44
C ALA A 147 11.25 -6.77 -3.95
N SER A 148 10.07 -6.28 -3.59
CA SER A 148 9.58 -6.27 -2.21
C SER A 148 9.37 -7.69 -1.65
N ASN A 149 9.41 -7.84 -0.32
CA ASN A 149 9.30 -9.13 0.37
C ASN A 149 8.02 -9.89 -0.01
N GLU A 150 8.17 -11.05 -0.60
CA GLU A 150 7.08 -11.87 -1.17
C GLU A 150 6.14 -12.44 -0.10
N ILE A 151 6.66 -12.76 1.09
CA ILE A 151 5.85 -13.29 2.20
C ILE A 151 4.91 -12.20 2.72
N MET A 152 5.45 -11.00 2.92
CA MET A 152 4.65 -9.84 3.34
C MET A 152 3.54 -9.54 2.31
N TRP A 153 3.87 -9.54 1.02
CA TRP A 153 2.89 -9.24 -0.03
C TRP A 153 1.85 -10.34 -0.21
N ARG A 154 2.23 -11.61 -0.08
CA ARG A 154 1.28 -12.73 0.00
C ARG A 154 0.24 -12.48 1.10
N ASP A 155 0.70 -12.11 2.29
CA ASP A 155 -0.18 -11.92 3.44
C ASP A 155 -1.08 -10.68 3.27
N ILE A 156 -0.58 -9.61 2.66
CA ILE A 156 -1.36 -8.42 2.30
C ILE A 156 -2.45 -8.79 1.30
N PHE A 157 -2.13 -9.50 0.22
CA PHE A 157 -3.09 -9.89 -0.81
C PHE A 157 -4.18 -10.81 -0.27
N PHE A 158 -3.83 -11.75 0.60
CA PHE A 158 -4.80 -12.66 1.21
C PHE A 158 -5.65 -12.01 2.31
N SER A 159 -5.17 -10.93 2.91
CA SER A 159 -5.85 -10.25 4.01
C SER A 159 -6.79 -9.12 3.58
N ASN A 160 -6.72 -8.65 2.34
CA ASN A 160 -7.55 -7.55 1.85
C ASN A 160 -8.45 -7.98 0.68
N ASP A 161 -9.69 -8.43 0.98
CA ASP A 161 -10.67 -8.86 -0.01
C ASP A 161 -10.94 -7.81 -1.13
N ASN A 162 -10.66 -6.51 -0.86
CA ASN A 162 -10.87 -5.47 -1.87
C ASN A 162 -9.88 -5.57 -3.03
N ILE A 163 -8.78 -6.34 -2.90
CA ILE A 163 -7.82 -6.51 -3.99
C ILE A 163 -8.47 -7.20 -5.21
N ILE A 164 -9.37 -8.16 -4.98
CA ILE A 164 -10.09 -8.83 -6.08
C ILE A 164 -10.95 -7.84 -6.85
N LYS A 165 -11.64 -6.92 -6.13
CA LYS A 165 -12.43 -5.85 -6.79
C LYS A 165 -11.54 -4.89 -7.57
N ALA A 166 -10.37 -4.57 -7.02
CA ALA A 166 -9.38 -3.71 -7.68
C ALA A 166 -8.82 -4.36 -8.95
N ILE A 167 -8.50 -5.67 -8.91
CA ILE A 167 -8.07 -6.45 -10.08
C ILE A 167 -9.16 -6.43 -11.15
N ASN A 168 -10.40 -6.74 -10.80
CA ASN A 168 -11.50 -6.77 -11.77
C ASN A 168 -11.69 -5.40 -12.46
N LEU A 169 -11.61 -4.30 -11.70
CA LEU A 169 -11.69 -2.95 -12.25
C LEU A 169 -10.48 -2.66 -13.16
N PHE A 170 -9.28 -3.02 -12.75
CA PHE A 170 -8.07 -2.85 -13.55
C PHE A 170 -8.14 -3.64 -14.87
N THR A 171 -8.53 -4.91 -14.81
CA THR A 171 -8.69 -5.76 -15.99
C THR A 171 -9.74 -5.20 -16.95
N LYS A 172 -10.89 -4.73 -16.44
CA LYS A 172 -11.91 -4.03 -17.24
C LYS A 172 -11.31 -2.82 -17.97
N ASN A 173 -10.54 -2.00 -17.24
CA ASN A 173 -9.90 -0.81 -17.81
C ASN A 173 -8.82 -1.18 -18.84
N LEU A 174 -8.03 -2.22 -18.58
CA LEU A 174 -7.01 -2.71 -19.51
C LEU A 174 -7.64 -3.23 -20.80
N ASN A 175 -8.71 -4.02 -20.70
CA ASN A 175 -9.45 -4.51 -21.86
C ASN A 175 -10.09 -3.37 -22.67
N SER A 176 -10.59 -2.32 -22.02
CA SER A 176 -11.07 -1.12 -22.68
C SER A 176 -9.96 -0.41 -23.45
N LEU A 177 -8.77 -0.28 -22.84
CA LEU A 177 -7.62 0.34 -23.49
C LEU A 177 -7.14 -0.50 -24.69
N LYS A 178 -7.09 -1.83 -24.52
CA LYS A 178 -6.77 -2.76 -25.63
C LYS A 178 -7.68 -2.53 -26.83
N LYS A 179 -9.00 -2.43 -26.63
CA LYS A 179 -9.96 -2.16 -27.72
C LYS A 179 -9.72 -0.80 -28.39
N ILE A 180 -9.38 0.24 -27.63
CA ILE A 180 -9.06 1.57 -28.17
C ILE A 180 -7.82 1.48 -29.09
N ILE A 181 -6.81 0.73 -28.68
CA ILE A 181 -5.55 0.54 -29.45
C ILE A 181 -5.83 -0.29 -30.71
N GLN A 182 -6.55 -1.41 -30.59
CA GLN A 182 -6.90 -2.28 -31.72
C GLN A 182 -7.68 -1.51 -32.80
N ASN A 183 -8.62 -0.65 -32.38
CA ASN A 183 -9.43 0.16 -33.27
C ASN A 183 -8.74 1.44 -33.76
N LYS A 184 -7.46 1.66 -33.38
CA LYS A 184 -6.67 2.87 -33.69
C LYS A 184 -7.42 4.18 -33.40
N ASN A 185 -8.26 4.19 -32.34
CA ASN A 185 -9.07 5.34 -31.99
C ASN A 185 -8.24 6.45 -31.32
N ASN A 186 -7.61 7.28 -32.15
CA ASN A 186 -6.69 8.33 -31.73
C ASN A 186 -7.30 9.28 -30.70
N LYS A 187 -8.53 9.79 -30.95
CA LYS A 187 -9.20 10.76 -30.05
C LYS A 187 -9.42 10.18 -28.65
N LYS A 188 -9.93 8.94 -28.55
CA LYS A 188 -10.16 8.26 -27.26
C LYS A 188 -8.84 7.93 -26.56
N LEU A 189 -7.81 7.52 -27.28
CA LEU A 189 -6.50 7.21 -26.72
C LEU A 189 -5.87 8.47 -26.12
N LEU A 190 -5.77 9.56 -26.88
CA LEU A 190 -5.20 10.82 -26.41
C LEU A 190 -5.93 11.37 -25.19
N SER A 191 -7.26 11.36 -25.20
CA SER A 191 -8.08 11.78 -24.05
C SER A 191 -7.73 10.98 -22.80
N ARG A 192 -7.59 9.66 -22.90
CA ARG A 192 -7.29 8.79 -21.77
C ARG A 192 -5.88 9.05 -21.21
N LEU A 193 -4.88 9.19 -22.08
CA LEU A 193 -3.50 9.48 -21.69
C LEU A 193 -3.39 10.87 -21.04
N SER A 194 -4.05 11.88 -21.60
CA SER A 194 -4.10 13.23 -21.05
C SER A 194 -4.73 13.26 -19.65
N ASN A 195 -5.80 12.50 -19.42
CA ASN A 195 -6.42 12.41 -18.09
C ASN A 195 -5.46 11.79 -17.06
N SER A 196 -4.70 10.76 -17.43
CA SER A 196 -3.67 10.20 -16.54
C SER A 196 -2.58 11.22 -16.20
N LYS A 197 -2.15 12.03 -17.18
CA LYS A 197 -1.20 13.12 -16.95
C LYS A 197 -1.73 14.17 -15.96
N LYS A 198 -3.02 14.52 -16.03
CA LYS A 198 -3.67 15.44 -15.07
C LYS A 198 -3.62 14.88 -13.65
N VAL A 199 -3.89 13.58 -13.47
CA VAL A 199 -3.79 12.93 -12.14
C VAL A 199 -2.36 13.00 -11.60
N ARG A 200 -1.34 12.77 -12.43
CA ARG A 200 0.06 12.93 -12.03
C ARG A 200 0.35 14.34 -11.54
N THR A 201 -0.14 15.37 -12.24
CA THR A 201 0.01 16.77 -11.82
C THR A 201 -0.61 17.01 -10.43
N GLN A 202 -1.80 16.45 -10.15
CA GLN A 202 -2.43 16.54 -8.84
C GLN A 202 -1.59 15.88 -7.73
N ILE A 203 -1.01 14.69 -8.00
CA ILE A 203 -0.15 13.99 -7.03
C ILE A 203 1.07 14.86 -6.67
N VAL A 204 1.71 15.48 -7.66
CA VAL A 204 2.85 16.39 -7.45
C VAL A 204 2.44 17.61 -6.64
N GLN A 205 1.31 18.25 -6.97
CA GLN A 205 0.77 19.40 -6.24
C GLN A 205 0.46 19.08 -4.78
N LEU A 206 -0.02 17.87 -4.50
CA LEU A 206 -0.25 17.39 -3.13
C LEU A 206 1.04 17.03 -2.38
N LYS A 207 2.20 17.24 -3.00
CA LYS A 207 3.52 16.87 -2.45
C LYS A 207 3.58 15.39 -2.02
N GLN A 208 2.91 14.54 -2.80
CA GLN A 208 2.95 13.08 -2.63
C GLN A 208 4.12 12.46 -3.42
N ASP A 209 4.78 13.29 -4.25
CA ASP A 209 5.94 12.91 -5.02
C ASP A 209 7.19 13.28 -4.22
N VAL A 210 8.05 12.33 -3.96
CA VAL A 210 9.38 12.56 -3.40
C VAL A 210 10.37 12.59 -4.55
N ALA A 211 11.08 13.70 -4.67
CA ALA A 211 12.06 13.90 -5.75
C ALA A 211 13.26 12.91 -5.67
N LYS A 212 13.42 12.22 -4.55
CA LYS A 212 14.42 11.17 -4.36
C LYS A 212 13.71 9.89 -3.88
N PRO A 213 14.14 8.71 -4.34
CA PRO A 213 13.73 7.44 -3.77
C PRO A 213 13.95 7.42 -2.25
N ASP A 214 13.11 6.70 -1.52
CA ASP A 214 13.19 6.57 -0.06
C ASP A 214 14.32 5.62 0.39
N PHE A 215 15.45 5.55 -0.33
CA PHE A 215 16.63 4.76 -0.01
C PHE A 215 17.89 5.61 0.00
#